data_0c95eb616c6df8f526e291854cbc697b
#
_entry.id   0c95eb616c6df8f526e291854cbc697b
#
_cell.length_a   1.000
_cell.length_b   1.000
_cell.length_c   1.000
_cell.angle_alpha   90.00
_cell.angle_beta   90.00
_cell.angle_gamma   90.00
#
_symmetry.space_group_name_H-M   'P 1'
#
loop_
_entity.id
_entity.type
_entity.pdbx_description
1 polymer ?
#
loop_
_entity_poly.entity_id
_entity_poly.type
_entity_poly.pdbx_seq_one_letter_code
_entity_poly.pdbx_strand_id
1 'polypeptide(L)'
;MTTSERSQAYGRVMRTLADVGPAKLLADEQDLIRESADELLFDSPEAPAALQAVDDLAQRLVESERWSQERADQLVDDIASCGAPAVRA
;
A
#
# COMPACT_ATOMS: atom_id res chain seq x y z
N MET A 1 -2.42 10.81 -17.32
CA MET A 1 -2.35 11.50 -16.41
C MET A 1 -2.22 10.88 -15.13
N THR A 2 -1.40 11.27 -14.51
CA THR A 2 -1.00 10.60 -13.31
C THR A 2 -2.07 10.62 -12.22
N THR A 3 -2.86 11.69 -12.16
CA THR A 3 -3.91 11.77 -11.15
C THR A 3 -4.88 10.60 -11.25
N SER A 4 -5.27 10.28 -12.48
CA SER A 4 -6.20 9.17 -12.68
C SER A 4 -5.56 7.86 -12.28
N GLU A 5 -4.29 7.66 -12.64
CA GLU A 5 -3.59 6.44 -12.28
C GLU A 5 -3.43 6.30 -10.77
N ARG A 6 -3.14 7.42 -10.11
CA ARG A 6 -2.99 7.41 -8.67
C ARG A 6 -4.31 7.08 -7.98
N SER A 7 -5.39 7.64 -8.47
CA SER A 7 -6.71 7.35 -7.92
C SER A 7 -7.09 5.90 -8.14
N GLN A 8 -6.74 5.34 -9.29
CA GLN A 8 -7.02 3.94 -9.58
C GLN A 8 -6.21 3.03 -8.65
N ALA A 9 -4.95 3.38 -8.41
CA ALA A 9 -4.12 2.61 -7.49
C ALA A 9 -4.69 2.66 -6.08
N TYR A 10 -5.12 3.84 -5.66
CA TYR A 10 -5.74 4.00 -4.35
C TYR A 10 -6.98 3.11 -4.24
N GLY A 11 -7.79 3.09 -5.30
CA GLY A 11 -8.98 2.23 -5.33
C GLY A 11 -8.63 0.75 -5.21
N ARG A 12 -7.53 0.34 -5.86
CA ARG A 12 -7.09 -1.06 -5.74
C ARG A 12 -6.69 -1.41 -4.33
N VAL A 13 -5.98 -0.49 -3.65
CA VAL A 13 -5.60 -0.71 -2.26
C VAL A 13 -6.83 -0.86 -1.38
N MET A 14 -7.80 0.04 -1.55
CA MET A 14 -9.02 -0.03 -0.77
C MET A 14 -9.79 -1.31 -1.04
N ARG A 15 -9.80 -1.77 -2.30
CA ARG A 15 -10.48 -3.00 -2.65
C ARG A 15 -9.76 -4.20 -2.01
N THR A 16 -8.44 -4.19 -2.02
CA THR A 16 -7.68 -5.25 -1.38
C THR A 16 -8.00 -5.32 0.12
N LEU A 17 -8.08 -4.16 0.77
CA LEU A 17 -8.42 -4.13 2.18
C LEU A 17 -9.82 -4.68 2.42
N ALA A 18 -10.77 -4.36 1.54
CA ALA A 18 -12.13 -4.86 1.69
C ALA A 18 -12.20 -6.37 1.49
N ASP A 19 -11.43 -6.87 0.50
CA ASP A 19 -11.51 -8.28 0.15
C ASP A 19 -10.79 -9.18 1.14
N VAL A 20 -9.57 -8.81 1.53
CA VAL A 20 -8.77 -9.72 2.35
C VAL A 20 -8.49 -9.18 3.74
N GLY A 21 -8.70 -7.90 3.96
CA GLY A 21 -8.37 -7.28 5.23
C GLY A 21 -9.00 -7.97 6.43
N PRO A 22 -10.33 -8.12 6.44
CA PRO A 22 -10.96 -8.70 7.62
C PRO A 22 -10.49 -10.10 7.97
N ALA A 23 -10.09 -10.87 6.95
CA ALA A 23 -9.69 -12.26 7.17
C ALA A 23 -8.19 -12.42 7.35
N LYS A 24 -7.40 -11.53 6.75
CA LYS A 24 -5.97 -11.75 6.66
C LYS A 24 -5.13 -10.68 7.32
N LEU A 25 -5.73 -9.60 7.80
CA LEU A 25 -5.00 -8.49 8.38
C LEU A 25 -5.59 -8.12 9.72
N LEU A 26 -4.73 -7.75 10.64
CA LEU A 26 -5.18 -7.18 11.91
C LEU A 26 -5.67 -5.76 11.68
N ALA A 27 -6.47 -5.25 12.60
CA ALA A 27 -7.02 -3.90 12.47
C ALA A 27 -5.91 -2.86 12.33
N ASP A 28 -4.85 -3.00 13.12
CA ASP A 28 -3.73 -2.07 13.05
C ASP A 28 -3.05 -2.11 11.69
N GLU A 29 -2.97 -3.30 11.11
CA GLU A 29 -2.34 -3.47 9.81
C GLU A 29 -3.19 -2.84 8.71
N GLN A 30 -4.50 -2.98 8.81
CA GLN A 30 -5.40 -2.35 7.86
C GLN A 30 -5.30 -0.83 7.94
N ASP A 31 -5.23 -0.30 9.16
CA ASP A 31 -5.09 1.14 9.35
C ASP A 31 -3.78 1.65 8.78
N LEU A 32 -2.69 0.91 9.01
CA LEU A 32 -1.39 1.31 8.48
C LEU A 32 -1.44 1.41 6.96
N ILE A 33 -2.02 0.41 6.30
CA ILE A 33 -2.09 0.40 4.84
C ILE A 33 -2.93 1.57 4.35
N ARG A 34 -4.09 1.80 4.98
CA ARG A 34 -4.97 2.87 4.56
C ARG A 34 -4.31 4.23 4.74
N GLU A 35 -3.69 4.45 5.89
CA GLU A 35 -3.04 5.72 6.16
C GLU A 35 -1.85 5.94 5.24
N SER A 36 -1.11 4.86 4.94
CA SER A 36 0.03 4.97 4.04
C SER A 36 -0.42 5.33 2.63
N ALA A 37 -1.52 4.73 2.18
CA ALA A 37 -2.06 5.07 0.86
C ALA A 37 -2.46 6.53 0.81
N ASP A 38 -3.05 7.05 1.88
CA ASP A 38 -3.43 8.45 1.95
C ASP A 38 -2.19 9.36 1.91
N GLU A 39 -1.16 9.00 2.66
CA GLU A 39 0.07 9.79 2.68
C GLU A 39 0.67 9.90 1.28
N LEU A 40 0.67 8.80 0.56
CA LEU A 40 1.22 8.80 -0.79
C LEU A 40 0.33 9.53 -1.77
N LEU A 41 -0.98 9.34 -1.65
CA LEU A 41 -1.91 9.99 -2.57
C LEU A 41 -1.85 11.52 -2.46
N PHE A 42 -1.66 12.02 -1.25
CA PHE A 42 -1.64 13.46 -1.02
C PHE A 42 -0.22 14.05 -0.98
N ASP A 43 0.78 13.26 -1.37
CA ASP A 43 2.17 13.73 -1.43
C ASP A 43 2.66 14.31 -0.11
N SER A 44 2.28 13.65 0.98
CA SER A 44 2.68 14.08 2.30
C SER A 44 4.21 13.99 2.45
N PRO A 45 4.81 14.83 3.30
CA PRO A 45 6.23 14.69 3.63
C PRO A 45 6.55 13.33 4.25
N GLU A 46 5.53 12.64 4.78
CA GLU A 46 5.71 11.33 5.38
C GLU A 46 5.62 10.19 4.37
N ALA A 47 5.38 10.51 3.10
CA ALA A 47 5.16 9.47 2.09
C ALA A 47 6.30 8.45 2.01
N PRO A 48 7.58 8.85 1.98
CA PRO A 48 8.65 7.86 1.91
C PRO A 48 8.65 6.90 3.12
N ALA A 49 8.41 7.44 4.30
CA ALA A 49 8.35 6.61 5.50
C ALA A 49 7.13 5.70 5.46
N ALA A 50 6.02 6.20 4.93
CA ALA A 50 4.81 5.40 4.81
C ALA A 50 5.02 4.22 3.88
N LEU A 51 5.69 4.46 2.75
CA LEU A 51 5.96 3.38 1.81
C LEU A 51 6.87 2.33 2.44
N GLN A 52 7.89 2.78 3.18
CA GLN A 52 8.78 1.86 3.86
C GLN A 52 8.02 1.02 4.89
N ALA A 53 7.11 1.63 5.62
CA ALA A 53 6.32 0.92 6.62
C ALA A 53 5.46 -0.17 5.96
N VAL A 54 4.89 0.11 4.79
CA VAL A 54 4.10 -0.88 4.09
C VAL A 54 5.00 -2.00 3.57
N ASP A 55 6.19 -1.67 3.08
CA ASP A 55 7.11 -2.68 2.61
C ASP A 55 7.51 -3.62 3.76
N ASP A 56 7.80 -3.06 4.93
CA ASP A 56 8.14 -3.86 6.09
C ASP A 56 6.98 -4.75 6.51
N LEU A 57 5.78 -4.22 6.49
CA LEU A 57 4.60 -5.01 6.80
C LEU A 57 4.42 -6.15 5.79
N ALA A 58 4.58 -5.84 4.51
CA ALA A 58 4.43 -6.86 3.47
C ALA A 58 5.41 -8.00 3.69
N GLN A 59 6.64 -7.69 4.05
CA GLN A 59 7.63 -8.71 4.31
C GLN A 59 7.23 -9.59 5.50
N ARG A 60 6.71 -8.97 6.55
CA ARG A 60 6.25 -9.73 7.71
C ARG A 60 5.09 -10.66 7.36
N LEU A 61 4.19 -10.19 6.49
CA LEU A 61 3.07 -11.01 6.07
C LEU A 61 3.53 -12.24 5.29
N VAL A 62 4.56 -12.08 4.47
CA VAL A 62 5.12 -13.21 3.74
C VAL A 62 5.84 -14.15 4.68
N GLU A 63 6.65 -13.61 5.58
CA GLU A 63 7.43 -14.43 6.50
C GLU A 63 6.54 -15.23 7.44
N SER A 64 5.40 -14.68 7.80
CA SER A 64 4.46 -15.39 8.66
C SER A 64 3.51 -16.28 7.88
N GLU A 65 3.70 -16.34 6.57
CA GLU A 65 2.92 -17.18 5.67
C GLU A 65 1.45 -16.81 5.62
N ARG A 66 1.11 -15.60 6.00
CA ARG A 66 -0.28 -15.15 5.86
C ARG A 66 -0.58 -14.71 4.44
N TRP A 67 0.42 -14.22 3.72
CA TRP A 67 0.25 -13.76 2.35
C TRP A 67 1.32 -14.39 1.48
N SER A 68 1.00 -14.58 0.20
CA SER A 68 2.00 -15.02 -0.76
C SER A 68 2.92 -13.84 -1.11
N GLN A 69 4.10 -14.14 -1.60
CA GLN A 69 5.03 -13.11 -2.04
C GLN A 69 4.40 -12.26 -3.14
N GLU A 70 3.69 -12.91 -4.05
CA GLU A 70 3.07 -12.22 -5.17
C GLU A 70 2.03 -11.21 -4.68
N ARG A 71 1.21 -11.59 -3.73
CA ARG A 71 0.20 -10.70 -3.19
C ARG A 71 0.83 -9.53 -2.44
N ALA A 72 1.89 -9.82 -1.68
CA ALA A 72 2.58 -8.78 -0.94
C ALA A 72 3.23 -7.78 -1.89
N ASP A 73 3.87 -8.29 -2.95
CA ASP A 73 4.49 -7.42 -3.94
C ASP A 73 3.44 -6.54 -4.63
N GLN A 74 2.28 -7.11 -4.91
CA GLN A 74 1.21 -6.35 -5.55
C GLN A 74 0.72 -5.23 -4.65
N LEU A 75 0.62 -5.49 -3.36
CA LEU A 75 0.19 -4.45 -2.42
C LEU A 75 1.20 -3.31 -2.39
N VAL A 76 2.49 -3.63 -2.30
CA VAL A 76 3.51 -2.59 -2.27
C VAL A 76 3.49 -1.79 -3.56
N ASP A 77 3.33 -2.46 -4.70
CA ASP A 77 3.22 -1.79 -5.98
C ASP A 77 2.04 -0.84 -6.03
N ASP A 78 0.89 -1.28 -5.54
CA ASP A 78 -0.31 -0.45 -5.56
C ASP A 78 -0.14 0.75 -4.65
N ILE A 79 0.46 0.56 -3.47
CA ILE A 79 0.71 1.68 -2.56
C ILE A 79 1.68 2.67 -3.22
N ALA A 80 2.75 2.17 -3.80
CA ALA A 80 3.72 3.05 -4.46
C ALA A 80 3.08 3.82 -5.60
N SER A 81 2.14 3.20 -6.29
CA SER A 81 1.47 3.85 -7.41
C SER A 81 0.48 4.93 -6.96
N CYS A 82 0.11 4.95 -5.69
CA CYS A 82 -0.72 6.02 -5.15
C CYS A 82 0.06 7.33 -5.10
N GLY A 83 1.39 7.26 -5.01
CA GLY A 83 2.20 8.45 -4.92
C GLY A 83 2.53 9.04 -6.27
N ALA A 84 3.16 10.19 -6.27
CA ALA A 84 3.60 10.80 -7.50
C ALA A 84 4.64 9.91 -8.14
N PRO A 85 4.68 9.85 -9.47
CA PRO A 85 5.70 9.07 -10.14
C PRO A 85 7.07 9.51 -9.67
N ALA A 86 7.93 8.58 -9.47
CA ALA A 86 9.25 8.91 -9.07
C ALA A 86 9.87 9.74 -10.14
N VAL A 87 10.23 10.88 -9.73
CA VAL A 87 10.81 11.68 -10.69
C VAL A 87 12.21 11.39 -10.64
N ARG A 88 12.65 10.81 -11.49
CA ARG A 88 13.87 10.59 -11.49
C ARG A 88 14.38 11.43 -12.13
N ALA A 89 14.84 11.83 -11.72
CA ALA A 89 15.35 12.84 -12.33
C ALA A 89 16.36 12.70 -12.99
#